data_1a491667d80cd1a22101c71d6c5d7f10
#
_entry.id   1a491667d80cd1a22101c71d6c5d7f10
#
_cell.length_a   1.000
_cell.length_b   1.000
_cell.length_c   1.000
_cell.angle_alpha   90.00
_cell.angle_beta   90.00
_cell.angle_gamma   90.00
#
_symmetry.space_group_name_H-M   'P 1'
#
loop_
_entity.id
_entity.type
_entity.pdbx_description
1 polymer ?
#
loop_
_entity_poly.entity_id
_entity_poly.type
_entity_poly.pdbx_seq_one_letter_code
_entity_poly.pdbx_strand_id
1 'polypeptide(L)'
;MRKGEPQPASVVLDTHAWVWVCGGDKRCGFLADYDGRCTLPAIALWEVSMLAEKGRLGLSPSVGEWIEENSRPPVFIQPLTVGIATLSARLQEFHGDPADRMIVATALVLQQPLVSADGEIKRWFGEHRKYANMLIEI
;
A
#
# COMPACT_ATOMS: atom_id res chain seq x y z
N MET A 1 11.56 3.72 -10.22
CA MET A 1 11.09 3.83 -11.63
C MET A 1 11.93 4.87 -12.34
N ARG A 2 12.39 4.57 -13.54
CA ARG A 2 13.26 5.48 -14.29
C ARG A 2 12.47 6.56 -15.00
N LYS A 3 13.08 7.74 -15.14
CA LYS A 3 12.51 8.84 -15.89
C LYS A 3 12.30 8.40 -17.35
N GLY A 4 11.12 8.64 -17.91
CA GLY A 4 10.78 8.27 -19.27
C GLY A 4 10.21 6.86 -19.44
N GLU A 5 10.24 6.02 -18.41
CA GLU A 5 9.55 4.74 -18.48
C GLU A 5 8.03 4.94 -18.37
N PRO A 6 7.23 4.11 -19.08
CA PRO A 6 5.78 4.17 -18.91
C PRO A 6 5.42 3.84 -17.46
N GLN A 7 4.54 4.63 -16.88
CA GLN A 7 4.02 4.35 -15.55
C GLN A 7 3.04 3.19 -15.60
N PRO A 8 2.98 2.34 -14.57
CA PRO A 8 1.97 1.29 -14.51
C PRO A 8 0.57 1.89 -14.50
N ALA A 9 -0.40 1.18 -15.09
CA ALA A 9 -1.79 1.63 -15.11
C ALA A 9 -2.42 1.64 -13.73
N SER A 10 -1.98 0.74 -12.86
CA SER A 10 -2.45 0.62 -11.48
C SER A 10 -1.29 0.26 -10.56
N VAL A 11 -1.34 0.78 -9.33
CA VAL A 11 -0.40 0.39 -8.27
C VAL A 11 -1.18 0.05 -7.01
N VAL A 12 -0.60 -0.77 -6.16
CA VAL A 12 -1.13 -1.02 -4.81
C VAL A 12 -0.38 -0.12 -3.85
N LEU A 13 -1.09 0.55 -2.96
CA LEU A 13 -0.49 1.41 -1.93
C LEU A 13 -0.43 0.66 -0.61
N ASP A 14 0.70 0.73 0.08
CA ASP A 14 0.70 0.36 1.49
C ASP A 14 0.12 1.53 2.31
N THR A 15 -0.06 1.31 3.60
CA THR A 15 -0.75 2.27 4.47
C THR A 15 -0.04 3.63 4.48
N HIS A 16 1.28 3.66 4.65
CA HIS A 16 2.01 4.93 4.71
C HIS A 16 2.07 5.63 3.36
N ALA A 17 2.22 4.89 2.26
CA ALA A 17 2.17 5.48 0.92
C ALA A 17 0.85 6.22 0.70
N TRP A 18 -0.26 5.60 1.11
CA TRP A 18 -1.58 6.21 1.04
C TRP A 18 -1.66 7.50 1.86
N VAL A 19 -1.26 7.42 3.14
CA VAL A 19 -1.30 8.59 4.03
C VAL A 19 -0.43 9.71 3.47
N TRP A 20 0.76 9.39 2.98
CA TRP A 20 1.68 10.41 2.46
C TRP A 20 1.17 11.07 1.19
N VAL A 21 0.66 10.31 0.22
CA VAL A 21 0.17 10.92 -1.02
C VAL A 21 -1.07 11.77 -0.76
N CYS A 22 -1.97 11.34 0.12
CA CYS A 22 -3.17 12.10 0.45
C CYS A 22 -2.85 13.37 1.25
N GLY A 23 -1.76 13.35 2.03
CA GLY A 23 -1.33 14.50 2.81
C GLY A 23 -0.35 15.44 2.10
N GLY A 24 -0.02 15.15 0.85
CA GLY A 24 0.97 15.95 0.11
C GLY A 24 2.38 15.84 0.67
N ASP A 25 2.69 14.75 1.37
CA ASP A 25 4.01 14.52 1.95
C ASP A 25 5.00 14.10 0.86
N LYS A 26 6.17 14.75 0.86
CA LYS A 26 7.21 14.50 -0.16
C LYS A 26 7.70 13.05 -0.18
N ARG A 27 7.55 12.33 0.93
CA ARG A 27 7.95 10.92 1.01
C ARG A 27 7.15 10.02 0.07
N CYS A 28 6.02 10.49 -0.45
CA CYS A 28 5.25 9.72 -1.42
C CYS A 28 5.97 9.53 -2.76
N GLY A 29 7.06 10.25 -3.00
CA GLY A 29 7.89 10.07 -4.19
C GLY A 29 7.12 10.31 -5.47
N PHE A 30 7.22 9.37 -6.42
CA PHE A 30 6.59 9.52 -7.74
C PHE A 30 5.06 9.61 -7.67
N LEU A 31 4.44 9.18 -6.58
CA LEU A 31 2.99 9.24 -6.43
C LEU A 31 2.45 10.68 -6.50
N ALA A 32 3.28 11.68 -6.21
CA ALA A 32 2.87 13.08 -6.29
C ALA A 32 2.35 13.46 -7.68
N ASP A 33 2.94 12.87 -8.73
CA ASP A 33 2.58 13.16 -10.12
C ASP A 33 1.94 11.96 -10.82
N TYR A 34 1.63 10.91 -10.07
CA TYR A 34 1.05 9.70 -10.63
C TYR A 34 -0.44 9.90 -10.90
N ASP A 35 -0.87 9.62 -12.12
CA ASP A 35 -2.27 9.80 -12.55
C ASP A 35 -3.00 8.47 -12.78
N GLY A 36 -2.38 7.36 -12.47
CA GLY A 36 -2.99 6.04 -12.60
C GLY A 36 -3.90 5.68 -11.43
N ARG A 37 -4.41 4.46 -11.47
CA ARG A 37 -5.30 3.93 -10.44
C ARG A 37 -4.50 3.47 -9.23
N CYS A 38 -4.95 3.87 -8.05
CA CYS A 38 -4.35 3.46 -6.79
C CYS A 38 -5.27 2.45 -6.09
N THR A 39 -4.82 1.21 -6.00
CA THR A 39 -5.54 0.16 -5.28
C THR A 39 -5.13 0.17 -3.82
N LEU A 40 -6.09 0.32 -2.93
CA LEU A 40 -5.85 0.35 -1.48
C LEU A 40 -6.40 -0.92 -0.84
N PRO A 41 -5.54 -1.80 -0.31
CA PRO A 41 -6.02 -2.97 0.42
C PRO A 41 -6.89 -2.54 1.60
N ALA A 42 -8.04 -3.18 1.78
CA ALA A 42 -9.00 -2.81 2.83
C ALA A 42 -8.37 -2.80 4.22
N ILE A 43 -7.35 -3.62 4.47
CA ILE A 43 -6.67 -3.67 5.76
C ILE A 43 -6.01 -2.33 6.11
N ALA A 44 -5.65 -1.51 5.11
CA ALA A 44 -5.07 -0.20 5.36
C ALA A 44 -6.04 0.73 6.11
N LEU A 45 -7.34 0.56 5.91
CA LEU A 45 -8.35 1.32 6.64
C LEU A 45 -8.28 1.04 8.14
N TRP A 46 -8.09 -0.23 8.48
CA TRP A 46 -7.92 -0.64 9.87
C TRP A 46 -6.60 -0.14 10.45
N GLU A 47 -5.49 -0.25 9.69
CA GLU A 47 -4.20 0.24 10.17
C GLU A 47 -4.21 1.73 10.49
N VAL A 48 -4.78 2.55 9.60
CA VAL A 48 -4.91 3.99 9.81
C VAL A 48 -5.74 4.27 11.07
N SER A 49 -6.85 3.54 11.23
CA SER A 49 -7.71 3.69 12.40
C SER A 49 -6.96 3.34 13.69
N MET A 50 -6.16 2.28 13.67
CA MET A 50 -5.34 1.88 14.82
C MET A 50 -4.26 2.89 15.14
N LEU A 51 -3.57 3.41 14.11
CA LEU A 51 -2.54 4.43 14.32
C LEU A 51 -3.13 5.71 14.90
N ALA A 52 -4.30 6.11 14.43
CA ALA A 52 -4.99 7.28 14.96
C ALA A 52 -5.41 7.07 16.41
N GLU A 53 -5.94 5.89 16.73
CA GLU A 53 -6.37 5.56 18.09
C GLU A 53 -5.19 5.55 19.07
N LYS A 54 -4.01 5.13 18.60
CA LYS A 54 -2.78 5.13 19.40
C LYS A 54 -2.09 6.50 19.45
N GLY A 55 -2.68 7.54 18.85
CA GLY A 55 -2.12 8.89 18.82
C GLY A 55 -0.92 9.05 17.91
N ARG A 56 -0.69 8.10 16.98
CA ARG A 56 0.45 8.14 16.05
C ARG A 56 0.14 8.85 14.74
N LEU A 57 -1.13 9.10 14.45
CA LEU A 57 -1.61 9.89 13.32
C LEU A 57 -2.66 10.86 13.79
N GLY A 58 -2.51 12.14 13.41
CA GLY A 58 -3.56 13.13 13.58
C GLY A 58 -4.34 13.27 12.29
N LEU A 59 -5.61 12.90 12.29
CA LEU A 59 -6.46 12.92 11.10
C LEU A 59 -7.66 13.83 11.37
N SER A 60 -7.91 14.76 10.45
CA SER A 60 -8.96 15.75 10.59
C SER A 60 -10.03 15.60 9.51
N PRO A 61 -11.30 15.88 9.82
CA PRO A 61 -11.84 16.28 11.13
C PRO A 61 -12.01 15.10 12.08
N SER A 62 -12.07 13.87 11.55
CA SER A 62 -12.13 12.62 12.30
C SER A 62 -11.53 11.52 11.44
N VAL A 63 -11.22 10.36 12.04
CA VAL A 63 -10.65 9.22 11.29
C VAL A 63 -11.62 8.78 10.19
N GLY A 64 -12.90 8.58 10.52
CA GLY A 64 -13.88 8.12 9.54
C GLY A 64 -14.05 9.07 8.37
N GLU A 65 -14.16 10.36 8.66
CA GLU A 65 -14.31 11.38 7.62
C GLU A 65 -13.05 11.48 6.76
N TRP A 66 -11.87 11.39 7.38
CA TRP A 66 -10.61 11.39 6.64
C TRP A 66 -10.54 10.20 5.68
N ILE A 67 -10.91 9.01 6.15
CA ILE A 67 -10.92 7.80 5.31
C ILE A 67 -11.87 7.96 4.13
N GLU A 68 -13.10 8.42 4.38
CA GLU A 68 -14.09 8.62 3.31
C GLU A 68 -13.59 9.60 2.26
N GLU A 69 -13.00 10.70 2.70
CA GLU A 69 -12.48 11.74 1.81
C GLU A 69 -11.32 11.21 0.95
N ASN A 70 -10.43 10.41 1.56
CA ASN A 70 -9.18 10.00 0.94
C ASN A 70 -9.23 8.60 0.33
N SER A 71 -10.39 7.98 0.23
CA SER A 71 -10.60 6.72 -0.47
C SER A 71 -11.48 6.87 -1.71
N ARG A 72 -11.62 8.09 -2.22
CA ARG A 72 -12.33 8.37 -3.47
C ARG A 72 -11.40 8.19 -4.67
N PRO A 73 -11.95 7.97 -5.88
CA PRO A 73 -11.11 7.89 -7.07
C PRO A 73 -10.10 9.04 -7.15
N PRO A 74 -8.84 8.80 -7.53
CA PRO A 74 -8.30 7.57 -8.14
C PRO A 74 -7.92 6.45 -7.17
N VAL A 75 -8.31 6.53 -5.91
CA VAL A 75 -8.10 5.46 -4.92
C VAL A 75 -9.32 4.53 -4.93
N PHE A 76 -9.07 3.22 -4.96
CA PHE A 76 -10.11 2.20 -4.98
C PHE A 76 -9.80 1.16 -3.93
N ILE A 77 -10.72 0.92 -3.02
CA ILE A 77 -10.55 -0.05 -1.95
C ILE A 77 -10.68 -1.46 -2.50
N GLN A 78 -9.68 -2.30 -2.25
CA GLN A 78 -9.69 -3.71 -2.59
C GLN A 78 -10.13 -4.51 -1.38
N PRO A 79 -11.28 -5.18 -1.44
CA PRO A 79 -11.73 -6.04 -0.34
C PRO A 79 -10.80 -7.23 -0.14
N LEU A 80 -10.82 -7.79 1.05
CA LEU A 80 -10.15 -9.04 1.34
C LEU A 80 -10.87 -10.17 0.62
N THR A 81 -10.15 -10.91 -0.23
CA THR A 81 -10.67 -12.05 -0.96
C THR A 81 -10.10 -13.36 -0.42
N VAL A 82 -10.68 -14.48 -0.82
CA VAL A 82 -10.15 -15.80 -0.47
C VAL A 82 -8.69 -15.93 -0.94
N GLY A 83 -8.41 -15.50 -2.18
CA GLY A 83 -7.07 -15.57 -2.73
C GLY A 83 -6.05 -14.74 -1.96
N ILE A 84 -6.42 -13.52 -1.60
CA ILE A 84 -5.54 -12.65 -0.82
C ILE A 84 -5.32 -13.22 0.59
N ALA A 85 -6.39 -13.64 1.26
CA ALA A 85 -6.30 -14.18 2.61
C ALA A 85 -5.41 -15.43 2.67
N THR A 86 -5.65 -16.37 1.76
CA THR A 86 -4.90 -17.63 1.75
C THR A 86 -3.45 -17.42 1.36
N LEU A 87 -3.17 -16.55 0.40
CA LEU A 87 -1.78 -16.24 0.04
C LEU A 87 -1.06 -15.53 1.18
N SER A 88 -1.70 -14.57 1.84
CA SER A 88 -1.08 -13.86 2.96
C SER A 88 -0.60 -14.81 4.05
N ALA A 89 -1.38 -15.83 4.34
CA ALA A 89 -1.03 -16.83 5.36
C ALA A 89 0.15 -17.71 4.91
N ARG A 90 0.36 -17.87 3.61
CA ARG A 90 1.41 -18.72 3.05
C ARG A 90 2.70 -17.99 2.68
N LEU A 91 2.78 -16.67 2.82
CA LEU A 91 4.01 -15.94 2.52
C LEU A 91 5.13 -16.42 3.44
N GLN A 92 6.14 -17.04 2.83
CA GLN A 92 7.26 -17.59 3.59
C GLN A 92 8.29 -16.52 3.89
N GLU A 93 8.94 -16.65 5.05
CA GLU A 93 10.03 -15.78 5.48
C GLU A 93 9.63 -14.30 5.57
N PHE A 94 8.35 -14.03 5.67
CA PHE A 94 7.86 -12.67 5.85
C PHE A 94 7.71 -12.39 7.34
N HIS A 95 8.50 -11.45 7.85
CA HIS A 95 8.55 -11.08 9.26
C HIS A 95 7.74 -9.82 9.58
N GLY A 96 7.00 -9.29 8.62
CA GLY A 96 6.09 -8.17 8.85
C GLY A 96 4.85 -8.60 9.63
N ASP A 97 4.09 -7.62 10.07
CA ASP A 97 2.84 -7.88 10.78
C ASP A 97 1.76 -8.43 9.83
N PRO A 98 0.62 -8.90 10.36
CA PRO A 98 -0.45 -9.44 9.53
C PRO A 98 -0.95 -8.48 8.46
N ALA A 99 -1.02 -7.18 8.76
CA ALA A 99 -1.46 -6.18 7.78
C ALA A 99 -0.50 -6.08 6.61
N ASP A 100 0.82 -6.06 6.87
CA ASP A 100 1.83 -6.02 5.82
C ASP A 100 1.75 -7.27 4.94
N ARG A 101 1.52 -8.43 5.53
CA ARG A 101 1.35 -9.69 4.78
C ARG A 101 0.17 -9.59 3.81
N MET A 102 -0.95 -9.04 4.26
CA MET A 102 -2.15 -8.87 3.42
C MET A 102 -1.92 -7.85 2.30
N ILE A 103 -1.18 -6.79 2.58
CA ILE A 103 -0.84 -5.78 1.58
C ILE A 103 0.04 -6.39 0.49
N VAL A 104 1.09 -7.11 0.86
CA VAL A 104 1.95 -7.80 -0.11
C VAL A 104 1.15 -8.81 -0.92
N ALA A 105 0.33 -9.64 -0.26
CA ALA A 105 -0.50 -10.62 -0.93
C ALA A 105 -1.47 -9.97 -1.93
N THR A 106 -2.02 -8.81 -1.60
CA THR A 106 -2.92 -8.07 -2.49
C THR A 106 -2.19 -7.71 -3.80
N ALA A 107 -0.98 -7.16 -3.68
CA ALA A 107 -0.19 -6.81 -4.86
C ALA A 107 0.10 -8.03 -5.73
N LEU A 108 0.51 -9.14 -5.11
CA LEU A 108 0.84 -10.37 -5.85
C LEU A 108 -0.37 -10.99 -6.54
N VAL A 109 -1.52 -11.05 -5.85
CA VAL A 109 -2.75 -11.61 -6.43
C VAL A 109 -3.23 -10.75 -7.60
N LEU A 110 -3.23 -9.43 -7.44
CA LEU A 110 -3.68 -8.51 -8.48
C LEU A 110 -2.64 -8.30 -9.58
N GLN A 111 -1.41 -8.74 -9.36
CA GLN A 111 -0.29 -8.50 -10.28
C GLN A 111 -0.10 -6.99 -10.56
N GLN A 112 -0.20 -6.20 -9.51
CA GLN A 112 0.04 -4.76 -9.55
C GLN A 112 1.23 -4.43 -8.66
N PRO A 113 2.14 -3.54 -9.10
CA PRO A 113 3.28 -3.16 -8.26
C PRO A 113 2.83 -2.55 -6.94
N LEU A 114 3.52 -2.92 -5.88
CA LEU A 114 3.30 -2.35 -4.55
C LEU A 114 4.23 -1.16 -4.34
N VAL A 115 3.66 -0.03 -3.93
CA VAL A 115 4.42 1.17 -3.57
C VAL A 115 4.62 1.18 -2.06
N SER A 116 5.86 1.14 -1.60
CA SER A 116 6.16 1.05 -0.18
C SER A 116 7.51 1.66 0.17
N ALA A 117 7.60 2.21 1.39
CA ALA A 117 8.85 2.62 2.03
C ALA A 117 9.20 1.72 3.22
N ASP A 118 8.36 0.71 3.50
CA ASP A 118 8.53 -0.15 4.68
C ASP A 118 9.75 -1.07 4.55
N GLY A 119 10.59 -1.10 5.59
CA GLY A 119 11.83 -1.88 5.59
C GLY A 119 11.61 -3.38 5.52
N GLU A 120 10.59 -3.91 6.21
CA GLU A 120 10.29 -5.34 6.18
C GLU A 120 9.78 -5.79 4.81
N ILE A 121 8.94 -4.98 4.18
CA ILE A 121 8.44 -5.24 2.83
C ILE A 121 9.61 -5.21 1.84
N LYS A 122 10.45 -4.19 1.91
CA LYS A 122 11.63 -4.08 1.04
C LYS A 122 12.55 -5.29 1.18
N ARG A 123 12.79 -5.73 2.42
CA ARG A 123 13.62 -6.89 2.68
C ARG A 123 13.03 -8.14 2.07
N TRP A 124 11.73 -8.38 2.24
CA TRP A 124 11.08 -9.55 1.68
C TRP A 124 11.21 -9.60 0.15
N PHE A 125 10.93 -8.49 -0.54
CA PHE A 125 11.11 -8.43 -2.00
C PHE A 125 12.56 -8.63 -2.41
N GLY A 126 13.51 -8.14 -1.62
CA GLY A 126 14.93 -8.37 -1.87
C GLY A 126 15.33 -9.83 -1.78
N GLU A 127 14.67 -10.62 -0.94
CA GLU A 127 14.91 -12.05 -0.76
C GLU A 127 14.09 -12.90 -1.74
N HIS A 128 13.08 -12.34 -2.39
CA HIS A 128 12.19 -13.03 -3.32
C HIS A 128 12.29 -12.40 -4.71
N ARG A 129 13.45 -12.60 -5.34
CA ARG A 129 13.85 -11.89 -6.57
C ARG A 129 12.91 -12.09 -7.75
N LYS A 130 12.15 -13.18 -7.78
CA LYS A 130 11.17 -13.41 -8.84
C LYS A 130 10.06 -12.35 -8.87
N TYR A 131 9.88 -11.64 -7.75
CA TYR A 131 8.89 -10.56 -7.64
C TYR A 131 9.52 -9.17 -7.63
N ALA A 132 10.82 -9.04 -7.97
CA ALA A 132 11.55 -7.78 -7.82
C ALA A 132 10.88 -6.59 -8.54
N ASN A 133 10.24 -6.86 -9.70
CA ASN A 133 9.55 -5.83 -10.47
C ASN A 133 8.17 -5.46 -9.89
N MET A 134 7.75 -6.13 -8.82
CA MET A 134 6.46 -5.87 -8.16
C MET A 134 6.58 -4.89 -7.01
N LEU A 135 7.76 -4.38 -6.72
CA LEU A 135 7.96 -3.35 -5.68
C LEU A 135 8.46 -2.06 -6.30
N ILE A 136 7.81 -0.97 -5.97
CA ILE A 136 8.27 0.38 -6.27
C ILE A 136 8.59 1.04 -4.93
N GLU A 137 9.87 1.28 -4.69
CA GLU A 137 10.32 1.90 -3.44
C GLU A 137 10.13 3.41 -3.46
N ILE A 138 9.68 3.94 -2.35
CA ILE A 138 9.57 5.39 -2.15
C ILE A 138 10.30 5.85 -0.88
#